data_7a36f55062190612d68f0d540e5bc452
#
_entry.id   7a36f55062190612d68f0d540e5bc452
#
_cell.length_a   1.000
_cell.length_b   1.000
_cell.length_c   1.000
_cell.angle_alpha   90.00
_cell.angle_beta   90.00
_cell.angle_gamma   90.00
#
_symmetry.space_group_name_H-M   'P 1'
#
loop_
_entity.id
_entity.type
_entity.pdbx_description
1 polymer ?
#
loop_
_entity_poly.entity_id
_entity_poly.type
_entity_poly.pdbx_seq_one_letter_code
_entity_poly.pdbx_strand_id
1 'polypeptide(L)'
;MQNIRVSIISNSKELPQMTCNNFFHSVELFGIIERSSAQSPYMAVATTEEGIVVAHMLAIIRRRGSLMPPYLFTQGRIHGEGDYEQTCTDKEMVFGMMLRAITRKFRRKLCLFVEFSDLSQKMFGYRYFRKEGYFCVNWQEVHNSLHSKSPEERLLPKAQKYIANMDTDNIRVEIADTDSDIKAFYAILRNNNRLNLRRLIPPYDQFLELAKSKNANVFVLKYKDKLIGGCVCAYSESNAYLWFLASRNKRYMHLHPNYIMVWKAIDYAYNQGYAHFRFLDAGLPTPGNPHRKFILNFGGKPIAKYRWFKFSIGWINKLLFRIYNE
;
A
#
# COMPACT_ATOMS: atom_id res chain seq x y z
N MET A 1 7.26 29.40 -17.82
CA MET A 1 7.26 28.24 -16.90
C MET A 1 6.89 28.76 -15.53
N GLN A 2 5.88 28.22 -14.87
CA GLN A 2 5.61 28.56 -13.46
C GLN A 2 6.82 28.16 -12.62
N ASN A 3 7.32 29.11 -11.82
CA ASN A 3 8.41 28.83 -10.90
C ASN A 3 7.84 28.07 -9.69
N ILE A 4 8.16 26.78 -9.59
CA ILE A 4 7.61 25.89 -8.56
C ILE A 4 8.65 25.67 -7.47
N ARG A 5 8.22 25.78 -6.22
CA ARG A 5 9.03 25.46 -5.02
C ARG A 5 8.48 24.21 -4.35
N VAL A 6 9.38 23.37 -3.79
CA VAL A 6 8.97 22.17 -3.05
C VAL A 6 9.46 22.27 -1.61
N SER A 7 8.53 22.18 -0.67
CA SER A 7 8.78 22.08 0.77
C SER A 7 8.48 20.67 1.29
N ILE A 8 9.13 20.28 2.40
CA ILE A 8 8.85 19.00 3.08
C ILE A 8 8.32 19.32 4.48
N ILE A 9 7.06 18.99 4.68
CA ILE A 9 6.33 19.22 5.93
C ILE A 9 6.27 17.91 6.71
N SER A 10 6.49 17.96 8.00
CA SER A 10 6.50 16.80 8.90
C SER A 10 5.60 16.95 10.13
N ASN A 11 4.81 18.03 10.17
CA ASN A 11 3.84 18.33 11.23
C ASN A 11 2.50 18.69 10.56
N SER A 12 1.43 18.03 10.96
CA SER A 12 0.09 18.24 10.38
C SER A 12 -0.42 19.67 10.53
N LYS A 13 0.00 20.38 11.60
CA LYS A 13 -0.37 21.79 11.84
C LYS A 13 0.22 22.78 10.82
N GLU A 14 1.26 22.36 10.12
CA GLU A 14 1.96 23.18 9.12
C GLU A 14 1.48 22.89 7.69
N LEU A 15 0.58 21.91 7.51
CA LEU A 15 0.06 21.56 6.20
C LEU A 15 -0.82 22.68 5.65
N PRO A 16 -0.58 23.16 4.40
CA PRO A 16 -1.47 24.10 3.76
C PRO A 16 -2.81 23.45 3.41
N GLN A 17 -3.80 24.25 3.12
CA GLN A 17 -5.03 23.73 2.50
C GLN A 17 -4.70 23.15 1.13
N MET A 18 -5.15 21.91 0.87
CA MET A 18 -4.93 21.20 -0.37
C MET A 18 -6.10 20.27 -0.66
N THR A 19 -6.40 20.06 -1.93
CA THR A 19 -7.38 19.08 -2.38
C THR A 19 -6.77 17.70 -2.29
N CYS A 20 -7.43 16.76 -1.61
CA CYS A 20 -6.94 15.39 -1.42
C CYS A 20 -7.89 14.41 -2.13
N ASN A 21 -7.59 14.07 -3.38
CA ASN A 21 -8.35 13.09 -4.13
C ASN A 21 -7.86 11.66 -3.86
N ASN A 22 -6.58 11.53 -3.55
CA ASN A 22 -5.94 10.23 -3.31
C ASN A 22 -5.69 10.01 -1.81
N PHE A 23 -6.36 8.99 -1.23
CA PHE A 23 -6.21 8.65 0.19
C PHE A 23 -4.75 8.43 0.60
N PHE A 24 -3.93 7.80 -0.26
CA PHE A 24 -2.52 7.53 0.05
C PHE A 24 -1.65 8.79 0.16
N HIS A 25 -2.16 9.93 -0.31
CA HIS A 25 -1.50 11.24 -0.21
C HIS A 25 -2.29 12.25 0.63
N SER A 26 -3.36 11.81 1.29
CA SER A 26 -4.26 12.69 2.02
C SER A 26 -3.68 13.21 3.35
N VAL A 27 -4.21 14.33 3.80
CA VAL A 27 -3.98 14.89 5.14
C VAL A 27 -4.47 13.91 6.22
N GLU A 28 -5.54 13.16 5.92
CA GLU A 28 -6.08 12.13 6.83
C GLU A 28 -5.03 11.04 7.10
N LEU A 29 -4.48 10.42 6.04
CA LEU A 29 -3.45 9.40 6.21
C LEU A 29 -2.17 9.97 6.84
N PHE A 30 -1.80 11.21 6.51
CA PHE A 30 -0.70 11.90 7.17
C PHE A 30 -0.91 11.93 8.69
N GLY A 31 -2.08 12.38 9.16
CA GLY A 31 -2.44 12.44 10.58
C GLY A 31 -2.46 11.06 11.26
N ILE A 32 -2.98 10.03 10.58
CA ILE A 32 -2.94 8.65 11.05
C ILE A 32 -1.49 8.19 11.29
N ILE A 33 -0.59 8.46 10.35
CA ILE A 33 0.82 8.09 10.45
C ILE A 33 1.53 8.92 11.53
N GLU A 34 1.20 10.20 11.66
CA GLU A 34 1.81 11.10 12.66
C GLU A 34 1.49 10.63 14.09
N ARG A 35 0.26 10.18 14.34
CA ARG A 35 -0.16 9.61 15.63
C ARG A 35 0.34 8.19 15.87
N SER A 36 0.88 7.52 14.84
CA SER A 36 1.35 6.14 14.94
C SER A 36 2.80 6.07 15.41
N SER A 37 3.09 5.17 16.35
CA SER A 37 4.45 4.92 16.85
C SER A 37 5.37 4.39 15.73
N ALA A 38 6.68 4.52 15.92
CA ALA A 38 7.71 3.98 15.01
C ALA A 38 7.58 4.38 13.53
N GLN A 39 6.82 5.44 13.22
CA GLN A 39 6.68 6.00 11.89
C GLN A 39 6.86 7.52 11.90
N SER A 40 7.11 8.09 10.74
CA SER A 40 7.14 9.53 10.54
C SER A 40 6.65 9.87 9.14
N PRO A 41 5.59 10.69 9.00
CA PRO A 41 5.13 11.19 7.72
C PRO A 41 5.99 12.37 7.26
N TYR A 42 6.08 12.52 5.96
CA TYR A 42 6.70 13.65 5.28
C TYR A 42 5.85 13.98 4.05
N MET A 43 5.21 15.14 4.04
CA MET A 43 4.48 15.63 2.88
C MET A 43 5.39 16.52 2.06
N ALA A 44 5.71 16.10 0.84
CA ALA A 44 6.29 17.00 -0.15
C ALA A 44 5.16 17.83 -0.75
N VAL A 45 5.23 19.14 -0.64
CA VAL A 45 4.24 20.07 -1.17
C VAL A 45 4.91 20.96 -2.20
N ALA A 46 4.39 20.96 -3.42
CA ALA A 46 4.83 21.80 -4.51
C ALA A 46 3.89 23.02 -4.61
N THR A 47 4.45 24.21 -4.54
CA THR A 47 3.71 25.48 -4.58
C THR A 47 4.24 26.40 -5.68
N THR A 48 3.36 27.25 -6.22
CA THR A 48 3.76 28.40 -7.06
C THR A 48 4.46 29.47 -6.20
N GLU A 49 4.99 30.50 -6.84
CA GLU A 49 5.56 31.68 -6.14
C GLU A 49 4.50 32.40 -5.30
N GLU A 50 3.26 32.35 -5.69
CA GLU A 50 2.10 32.93 -5.00
C GLU A 50 1.64 32.09 -3.79
N GLY A 51 2.29 30.93 -3.54
CA GLY A 51 1.95 30.04 -2.44
C GLY A 51 0.80 29.07 -2.72
N ILE A 52 0.28 28.99 -3.97
CA ILE A 52 -0.79 28.07 -4.35
C ILE A 52 -0.21 26.66 -4.48
N VAL A 53 -0.85 25.68 -3.82
CA VAL A 53 -0.47 24.27 -3.93
C VAL A 53 -0.85 23.75 -5.32
N VAL A 54 0.10 23.14 -6.02
CA VAL A 54 -0.11 22.52 -7.35
C VAL A 54 0.02 20.99 -7.32
N ALA A 55 0.74 20.46 -6.34
CA ALA A 55 0.83 19.00 -6.12
C ALA A 55 1.35 18.71 -4.71
N HIS A 56 1.05 17.50 -4.23
CA HIS A 56 1.63 17.00 -2.98
C HIS A 56 1.83 15.49 -3.03
N MET A 57 2.75 14.98 -2.19
CA MET A 57 3.10 13.55 -2.14
C MET A 57 3.48 13.15 -0.71
N LEU A 58 2.74 12.22 -0.13
CA LEU A 58 3.02 11.67 1.20
C LEU A 58 4.08 10.57 1.10
N ALA A 59 5.12 10.72 1.89
CA ALA A 59 6.19 9.75 2.05
C ALA A 59 6.34 9.39 3.54
N ILE A 60 6.55 8.11 3.84
CA ILE A 60 6.52 7.59 5.20
C ILE A 60 7.85 6.91 5.51
N ILE A 61 8.49 7.25 6.63
CA ILE A 61 9.59 6.44 7.18
C ILE A 61 9.02 5.53 8.26
N ARG A 62 9.19 4.22 8.08
CA ARG A 62 8.90 3.18 9.06
C ARG A 62 10.17 2.71 9.71
N ARG A 63 10.12 2.43 11.02
CA ARG A 63 11.25 1.96 11.82
C ARG A 63 10.92 0.65 12.48
N ARG A 64 11.90 -0.24 12.52
CA ARG A 64 11.81 -1.52 13.23
C ARG A 64 13.14 -1.80 13.91
N GLY A 65 13.12 -2.02 15.20
CA GLY A 65 14.27 -2.52 15.95
C GLY A 65 14.62 -3.96 15.53
N SER A 66 15.90 -4.30 15.58
CA SER A 66 16.44 -5.64 15.33
C SER A 66 17.49 -5.94 16.40
N LEU A 67 17.60 -7.22 16.79
CA LEU A 67 18.64 -7.69 17.68
C LEU A 67 19.98 -7.90 16.93
N MET A 68 19.95 -7.96 15.61
CA MET A 68 21.13 -8.09 14.74
C MET A 68 21.30 -6.85 13.86
N PRO A 69 22.52 -6.56 13.38
CA PRO A 69 22.75 -5.46 12.45
C PRO A 69 21.92 -5.59 11.16
N PRO A 70 21.41 -4.47 10.65
CA PRO A 70 21.39 -3.16 11.27
C PRO A 70 20.40 -3.15 12.44
N TYR A 71 20.83 -2.74 13.62
CA TYR A 71 19.99 -2.73 14.85
C TYR A 71 18.73 -1.91 14.73
N LEU A 72 18.70 -0.97 13.79
CA LEU A 72 17.52 -0.21 13.40
C LEU A 72 17.31 -0.31 11.90
N PHE A 73 16.23 -0.97 11.52
CA PHE A 73 15.81 -1.07 10.13
C PHE A 73 14.85 0.07 9.79
N THR A 74 15.19 0.86 8.78
CA THR A 74 14.40 2.03 8.35
C THR A 74 14.01 1.88 6.89
N GLN A 75 12.71 1.98 6.61
CA GLN A 75 12.14 1.90 5.27
C GLN A 75 11.39 3.18 4.93
N GLY A 76 11.77 3.82 3.82
CA GLY A 76 10.98 4.84 3.18
C GLY A 76 9.93 4.22 2.27
N ARG A 77 8.67 4.58 2.42
CA ARG A 77 7.57 4.04 1.63
C ARG A 77 6.75 5.16 1.02
N ILE A 78 6.53 5.09 -0.29
CA ILE A 78 5.67 5.99 -1.03
C ILE A 78 4.74 5.15 -1.93
N HIS A 79 3.45 5.48 -1.95
CA HIS A 79 2.45 4.86 -2.80
C HIS A 79 2.02 5.86 -3.87
N GLY A 80 2.18 5.53 -5.14
CA GLY A 80 1.82 6.43 -6.24
C GLY A 80 2.83 7.55 -6.50
N GLU A 81 2.45 8.44 -7.37
CA GLU A 81 3.24 9.61 -7.80
C GLU A 81 2.90 10.91 -7.10
N GLY A 82 1.90 10.92 -6.25
CA GLY A 82 1.36 12.12 -5.62
C GLY A 82 -0.06 12.45 -6.09
N ASP A 83 -0.60 13.53 -5.57
CA ASP A 83 -1.86 14.14 -5.97
C ASP A 83 -1.58 15.49 -6.62
N TYR A 84 -2.30 15.83 -7.70
CA TYR A 84 -2.00 16.98 -8.56
C TYR A 84 -3.27 17.78 -8.82
N GLU A 85 -3.19 19.09 -8.63
CA GLU A 85 -4.23 19.99 -9.04
C GLU A 85 -4.35 20.03 -10.57
N GLN A 86 -5.56 20.38 -11.06
CA GLN A 86 -5.80 20.47 -12.51
C GLN A 86 -4.93 21.52 -13.19
N THR A 87 -4.48 22.51 -12.45
CA THR A 87 -3.58 23.59 -12.91
C THR A 87 -2.15 23.13 -13.15
N CYS A 88 -1.76 21.92 -12.70
CA CYS A 88 -0.43 21.38 -12.89
C CYS A 88 -0.22 20.89 -14.33
N THR A 89 0.50 21.65 -15.14
CA THR A 89 0.72 21.38 -16.56
C THR A 89 1.78 20.32 -16.84
N ASP A 90 2.86 20.24 -16.03
CA ASP A 90 3.95 19.25 -16.18
C ASP A 90 4.08 18.40 -14.90
N LYS A 91 3.22 17.40 -14.80
CA LYS A 91 3.18 16.47 -13.65
C LYS A 91 4.51 15.74 -13.44
N GLU A 92 5.20 15.32 -14.51
CA GLU A 92 6.46 14.60 -14.37
C GLU A 92 7.59 15.49 -13.86
N MET A 93 7.67 16.74 -14.30
CA MET A 93 8.67 17.69 -13.79
C MET A 93 8.45 17.96 -12.30
N VAL A 94 7.19 18.23 -11.90
CA VAL A 94 6.83 18.47 -10.50
C VAL A 94 7.11 17.25 -9.65
N PHE A 95 6.77 16.05 -10.16
CA PHE A 95 7.14 14.78 -9.53
C PHE A 95 8.65 14.68 -9.30
N GLY A 96 9.45 14.98 -10.32
CA GLY A 96 10.91 14.97 -10.21
C GLY A 96 11.46 15.90 -9.12
N MET A 97 10.84 17.06 -8.93
CA MET A 97 11.20 17.99 -7.84
C MET A 97 10.83 17.42 -6.47
N MET A 98 9.62 16.88 -6.31
CA MET A 98 9.16 16.24 -5.07
C MET A 98 10.00 15.00 -4.74
N LEU A 99 10.27 14.13 -5.74
CA LEU A 99 11.14 12.95 -5.59
C LEU A 99 12.52 13.33 -5.06
N ARG A 100 13.15 14.36 -5.64
CA ARG A 100 14.45 14.87 -5.19
C ARG A 100 14.39 15.37 -3.74
N ALA A 101 13.35 16.13 -3.38
CA ALA A 101 13.18 16.68 -2.03
C ALA A 101 13.02 15.54 -1.00
N ILE A 102 12.17 14.55 -1.28
CA ILE A 102 11.96 13.37 -0.42
C ILE A 102 13.25 12.56 -0.31
N THR A 103 13.94 12.29 -1.43
CA THR A 103 15.19 11.53 -1.43
C THR A 103 16.25 12.18 -0.55
N ARG A 104 16.38 13.52 -0.63
CA ARG A 104 17.30 14.29 0.24
C ARG A 104 16.88 14.22 1.71
N LYS A 105 15.58 14.35 2.00
CA LYS A 105 15.05 14.24 3.38
C LYS A 105 15.32 12.86 3.95
N PHE A 106 15.07 11.80 3.20
CA PHE A 106 15.26 10.42 3.65
C PHE A 106 16.74 10.10 3.89
N ARG A 107 17.64 10.57 3.03
CA ARG A 107 19.08 10.47 3.26
C ARG A 107 19.52 11.13 4.58
N ARG A 108 19.02 12.33 4.87
CA ARG A 108 19.30 13.04 6.13
C ARG A 108 18.72 12.32 7.36
N LYS A 109 17.66 11.55 7.19
CA LYS A 109 17.02 10.72 8.23
C LYS A 109 17.58 9.29 8.29
N LEU A 110 18.69 9.01 7.61
CA LEU A 110 19.37 7.71 7.56
C LEU A 110 18.42 6.57 7.20
N CYS A 111 17.53 6.80 6.25
CA CYS A 111 16.62 5.78 5.76
C CYS A 111 17.43 4.72 4.99
N LEU A 112 17.39 3.45 5.43
CA LEU A 112 18.20 2.37 4.88
C LEU A 112 17.87 2.09 3.41
N PHE A 113 16.57 2.01 3.09
CA PHE A 113 16.11 1.89 1.72
C PHE A 113 14.76 2.59 1.52
N VAL A 114 14.53 3.01 0.29
CA VAL A 114 13.31 3.70 -0.14
C VAL A 114 12.63 2.84 -1.22
N GLU A 115 11.32 2.72 -1.14
CA GLU A 115 10.48 2.00 -2.09
C GLU A 115 9.33 2.88 -2.57
N PHE A 116 9.17 3.02 -3.89
CA PHE A 116 7.99 3.56 -4.55
C PHE A 116 7.22 2.43 -5.23
N SER A 117 5.91 2.42 -5.06
CA SER A 117 4.99 1.46 -5.69
C SER A 117 3.74 2.16 -6.19
N ASP A 118 2.92 1.45 -6.95
CA ASP A 118 1.56 1.85 -7.37
C ASP A 118 1.51 3.13 -8.23
N LEU A 119 2.54 3.38 -9.04
CA LEU A 119 2.54 4.46 -10.03
C LEU A 119 1.42 4.22 -11.05
N SER A 120 0.78 5.29 -11.54
CA SER A 120 -0.32 5.20 -12.51
C SER A 120 0.11 4.48 -13.80
N GLN A 121 1.30 4.81 -14.31
CA GLN A 121 1.90 4.22 -15.49
C GLN A 121 3.27 3.62 -15.21
N LYS A 122 3.61 2.53 -15.93
CA LYS A 122 4.88 1.82 -15.76
C LYS A 122 6.10 2.73 -15.90
N MET A 123 6.07 3.67 -16.85
CA MET A 123 7.19 4.54 -17.19
C MET A 123 7.13 5.92 -16.57
N PHE A 124 6.10 6.23 -15.77
CA PHE A 124 5.95 7.55 -15.14
C PHE A 124 7.19 7.91 -14.32
N GLY A 125 7.72 9.10 -14.55
CA GLY A 125 8.88 9.63 -13.81
C GLY A 125 10.20 8.89 -14.04
N TYR A 126 10.29 7.96 -15.02
CA TYR A 126 11.44 7.08 -15.24
C TYR A 126 12.78 7.83 -15.22
N ARG A 127 12.92 8.92 -16.00
CA ARG A 127 14.15 9.72 -16.08
C ARG A 127 14.54 10.34 -14.74
N TYR A 128 13.57 10.74 -13.93
CA TYR A 128 13.81 11.36 -12.61
C TYR A 128 14.25 10.32 -11.59
N PHE A 129 13.63 9.14 -11.56
CA PHE A 129 14.06 8.04 -10.71
C PHE A 129 15.52 7.65 -11.01
N ARG A 130 15.85 7.51 -12.30
CA ARG A 130 17.22 7.17 -12.74
C ARG A 130 18.23 8.24 -12.31
N LYS A 131 17.90 9.51 -12.51
CA LYS A 131 18.73 10.66 -12.11
C LYS A 131 18.98 10.70 -10.60
N GLU A 132 18.00 10.32 -9.80
CA GLU A 132 18.13 10.27 -8.34
C GLU A 132 18.75 8.92 -7.85
N GLY A 133 19.16 8.03 -8.75
CA GLY A 133 19.86 6.78 -8.45
C GLY A 133 18.97 5.65 -7.95
N TYR A 134 17.69 5.66 -8.30
CA TYR A 134 16.79 4.54 -8.09
C TYR A 134 16.97 3.51 -9.20
N PHE A 135 16.79 2.24 -8.85
CA PHE A 135 16.67 1.14 -9.82
C PHE A 135 15.24 0.59 -9.80
N CYS A 136 14.78 0.11 -10.96
CA CYS A 136 13.45 -0.46 -11.09
C CYS A 136 13.50 -1.99 -11.05
N VAL A 137 12.49 -2.56 -10.42
CA VAL A 137 12.24 -4.00 -10.42
C VAL A 137 10.90 -4.23 -11.12
N ASN A 138 10.88 -5.15 -12.08
CA ASN A 138 9.64 -5.59 -12.71
C ASN A 138 8.70 -6.11 -11.63
N TRP A 139 7.47 -5.60 -11.65
CA TRP A 139 6.43 -5.96 -10.69
C TRP A 139 5.12 -6.23 -11.40
N GLN A 140 4.17 -6.77 -10.67
CA GLN A 140 2.80 -6.91 -11.15
C GLN A 140 1.83 -6.41 -10.10
N GLU A 141 0.80 -5.77 -10.59
CA GLU A 141 -0.44 -5.51 -9.88
C GLU A 141 -1.54 -6.35 -10.51
N VAL A 142 -2.59 -6.62 -9.77
CA VAL A 142 -3.77 -7.29 -10.31
C VAL A 142 -4.98 -6.39 -10.06
N HIS A 143 -5.64 -6.01 -11.15
CA HIS A 143 -6.80 -5.14 -11.12
C HIS A 143 -8.05 -5.94 -11.46
N ASN A 144 -9.03 -5.92 -10.56
CA ASN A 144 -10.38 -6.43 -10.81
C ASN A 144 -11.31 -5.27 -11.14
N SER A 145 -11.91 -5.29 -12.33
CA SER A 145 -13.00 -4.39 -12.66
C SER A 145 -14.29 -4.88 -11.99
N LEU A 146 -15.05 -3.98 -11.35
CA LEU A 146 -16.28 -4.31 -10.66
C LEU A 146 -17.53 -3.81 -11.40
N HIS A 147 -17.37 -3.03 -12.48
CA HIS A 147 -18.49 -2.39 -13.19
C HIS A 147 -18.96 -3.11 -14.46
N SER A 148 -18.20 -4.04 -15.04
CA SER A 148 -18.54 -4.65 -16.32
C SER A 148 -19.15 -6.05 -16.22
N LYS A 149 -18.93 -6.75 -15.11
CA LYS A 149 -19.49 -8.05 -14.76
C LYS A 149 -19.52 -8.19 -13.25
N SER A 150 -20.46 -9.00 -12.75
CA SER A 150 -20.46 -9.29 -11.32
C SER A 150 -19.15 -9.94 -10.86
N PRO A 151 -18.74 -9.74 -9.61
CA PRO A 151 -17.53 -10.38 -9.10
C PRO A 151 -17.58 -11.91 -9.18
N GLU A 152 -18.76 -12.52 -8.99
CA GLU A 152 -18.98 -13.96 -9.07
C GLU A 152 -18.61 -14.54 -10.44
N GLU A 153 -19.02 -13.88 -11.52
CA GLU A 153 -18.76 -14.31 -12.90
C GLU A 153 -17.26 -14.27 -13.25
N ARG A 154 -16.45 -13.57 -12.46
CA ARG A 154 -15.01 -13.44 -12.67
C ARG A 154 -14.18 -14.47 -11.93
N LEU A 155 -14.77 -15.14 -10.93
CA LEU A 155 -14.07 -16.14 -10.15
C LEU A 155 -13.63 -17.32 -11.02
N LEU A 156 -12.38 -17.75 -10.86
CA LEU A 156 -11.94 -19.02 -11.42
C LEU A 156 -12.52 -20.20 -10.65
N PRO A 157 -12.64 -21.40 -11.26
CA PRO A 157 -13.29 -22.57 -10.68
C PRO A 157 -12.83 -22.92 -9.27
N LYS A 158 -11.55 -22.70 -8.97
CA LYS A 158 -11.01 -22.98 -7.65
C LYS A 158 -11.56 -22.03 -6.58
N ALA A 159 -11.66 -20.74 -6.87
CA ALA A 159 -12.25 -19.77 -5.94
C ALA A 159 -13.76 -20.01 -5.80
N GLN A 160 -14.47 -20.25 -6.91
CA GLN A 160 -15.89 -20.58 -6.90
C GLN A 160 -16.18 -21.76 -5.96
N LYS A 161 -15.42 -22.87 -6.10
CA LYS A 161 -15.57 -24.06 -5.24
C LYS A 161 -15.39 -23.73 -3.76
N TYR A 162 -14.35 -22.95 -3.40
CA TYR A 162 -14.06 -22.65 -2.00
C TYR A 162 -15.06 -21.68 -1.37
N ILE A 163 -15.60 -20.76 -2.18
CA ILE A 163 -16.60 -19.79 -1.74
C ILE A 163 -17.97 -20.44 -1.62
N ALA A 164 -18.37 -21.29 -2.60
CA ALA A 164 -19.63 -22.02 -2.57
C ALA A 164 -19.73 -23.01 -1.39
N ASN A 165 -18.59 -23.59 -0.98
CA ASN A 165 -18.53 -24.54 0.14
C ASN A 165 -18.20 -23.84 1.48
N MET A 166 -18.39 -22.53 1.59
CA MET A 166 -18.17 -21.81 2.84
C MET A 166 -19.20 -22.25 3.89
N ASP A 167 -18.71 -22.59 5.08
CA ASP A 167 -19.54 -22.91 6.26
C ASP A 167 -20.17 -21.60 6.80
N THR A 168 -21.32 -21.24 6.20
CA THR A 168 -22.00 -19.96 6.51
C THR A 168 -22.57 -19.92 7.94
N ASP A 169 -22.80 -21.06 8.57
CA ASP A 169 -23.36 -21.12 9.92
C ASP A 169 -22.30 -20.78 10.99
N ASN A 170 -21.05 -21.14 10.74
CA ASN A 170 -19.98 -21.01 11.69
C ASN A 170 -18.95 -19.91 11.29
N ILE A 171 -18.99 -19.42 10.06
CA ILE A 171 -18.07 -18.38 9.56
C ILE A 171 -18.79 -17.04 9.45
N ARG A 172 -18.21 -16.02 10.08
CA ARG A 172 -18.67 -14.63 9.97
C ARG A 172 -17.54 -13.73 9.53
N VAL A 173 -17.83 -12.81 8.61
CA VAL A 173 -16.92 -11.72 8.21
C VAL A 173 -17.60 -10.41 8.53
N GLU A 174 -16.96 -9.62 9.34
CA GLU A 174 -17.48 -8.35 9.83
C GLU A 174 -16.40 -7.25 9.79
N ILE A 175 -16.82 -6.00 9.82
CA ILE A 175 -15.90 -4.88 10.00
C ILE A 175 -15.56 -4.84 11.50
N ALA A 176 -14.27 -4.78 11.83
CA ALA A 176 -13.83 -4.73 13.22
C ALA A 176 -14.24 -3.38 13.84
N ASP A 177 -15.02 -3.43 14.89
CA ASP A 177 -15.51 -2.31 15.69
C ASP A 177 -14.88 -2.26 17.07
N THR A 178 -14.26 -3.37 17.51
CA THR A 178 -13.63 -3.48 18.83
C THR A 178 -12.10 -3.48 18.75
N ASP A 179 -11.48 -2.84 19.74
CA ASP A 179 -10.02 -2.87 19.92
C ASP A 179 -9.48 -4.29 20.05
N SER A 180 -10.23 -5.19 20.67
CA SER A 180 -9.93 -6.61 20.83
C SER A 180 -9.76 -7.33 19.49
N ASP A 181 -10.67 -7.11 18.55
CA ASP A 181 -10.64 -7.74 17.22
C ASP A 181 -9.47 -7.21 16.40
N ILE A 182 -9.23 -5.91 16.43
CA ILE A 182 -8.09 -5.29 15.75
C ILE A 182 -6.77 -5.83 16.31
N LYS A 183 -6.66 -5.97 17.64
CA LYS A 183 -5.48 -6.53 18.31
C LYS A 183 -5.25 -7.99 17.94
N ALA A 184 -6.32 -8.79 17.90
CA ALA A 184 -6.25 -10.20 17.51
C ALA A 184 -5.83 -10.36 16.04
N PHE A 185 -6.39 -9.56 15.13
CA PHE A 185 -5.97 -9.53 13.73
C PHE A 185 -4.50 -9.08 13.58
N TYR A 186 -4.11 -8.00 14.25
CA TYR A 186 -2.73 -7.50 14.22
C TYR A 186 -1.72 -8.56 14.67
N ALA A 187 -2.05 -9.33 15.72
CA ALA A 187 -1.20 -10.43 16.19
C ALA A 187 -1.00 -11.49 15.11
N ILE A 188 -2.06 -11.87 14.35
CA ILE A 188 -1.95 -12.81 13.23
C ILE A 188 -1.08 -12.21 12.11
N LEU A 189 -1.33 -10.96 11.73
CA LEU A 189 -0.61 -10.27 10.68
C LEU A 189 0.90 -10.18 11.01
N ARG A 190 1.22 -9.79 12.23
CA ARG A 190 2.60 -9.69 12.72
C ARG A 190 3.30 -11.05 12.72
N ASN A 191 2.62 -12.09 13.18
CA ASN A 191 3.18 -13.45 13.21
C ASN A 191 3.46 -13.98 11.79
N ASN A 192 2.53 -13.80 10.86
CA ASN A 192 2.69 -14.23 9.47
C ASN A 192 3.83 -13.51 8.74
N ASN A 193 4.18 -12.29 9.18
CA ASN A 193 5.23 -11.47 8.57
C ASN A 193 6.49 -11.35 9.44
N ARG A 194 6.64 -12.17 10.49
CA ARG A 194 7.74 -12.06 11.46
C ARG A 194 9.13 -12.08 10.82
N LEU A 195 9.32 -12.91 9.80
CA LEU A 195 10.59 -13.07 9.09
C LEU A 195 10.66 -12.27 7.77
N ASN A 196 9.61 -11.52 7.43
CA ASN A 196 9.58 -10.75 6.21
C ASN A 196 10.18 -9.35 6.43
N LEU A 197 11.48 -9.21 6.20
CA LEU A 197 12.18 -7.92 6.34
C LEU A 197 11.84 -6.94 5.21
N ARG A 198 11.39 -7.44 4.06
CA ARG A 198 11.04 -6.59 2.91
C ARG A 198 9.75 -5.83 3.13
N ARG A 199 8.82 -6.36 3.93
CA ARG A 199 7.54 -5.73 4.22
C ARG A 199 7.41 -5.47 5.72
N LEU A 200 7.83 -4.29 6.15
CA LEU A 200 7.60 -3.86 7.52
C LEU A 200 6.10 -3.66 7.75
N ILE A 201 5.57 -4.39 8.71
CA ILE A 201 4.19 -4.19 9.14
C ILE A 201 4.13 -2.92 10.00
N PRO A 202 3.18 -2.01 9.73
CA PRO A 202 2.95 -0.84 10.56
C PRO A 202 2.68 -1.21 12.02
N PRO A 203 2.87 -0.28 12.96
CA PRO A 203 2.54 -0.51 14.36
C PRO A 203 1.03 -0.64 14.57
N TYR A 204 0.64 -1.19 15.72
CA TYR A 204 -0.75 -1.44 16.08
C TYR A 204 -1.62 -0.17 16.03
N ASP A 205 -1.08 0.94 16.50
CA ASP A 205 -1.76 2.24 16.54
C ASP A 205 -2.31 2.67 15.17
N GLN A 206 -1.57 2.37 14.09
CA GLN A 206 -2.04 2.66 12.74
C GLN A 206 -3.31 1.89 12.39
N PHE A 207 -3.42 0.62 12.82
CA PHE A 207 -4.62 -0.18 12.53
C PHE A 207 -5.83 0.30 13.32
N LEU A 208 -5.63 0.78 14.55
CA LEU A 208 -6.67 1.43 15.34
C LEU A 208 -7.19 2.71 14.66
N GLU A 209 -6.29 3.54 14.19
CA GLU A 209 -6.66 4.78 13.50
C GLU A 209 -7.32 4.50 12.13
N LEU A 210 -6.84 3.49 11.39
CA LEU A 210 -7.45 3.08 10.11
C LEU A 210 -8.88 2.54 10.31
N ALA A 211 -9.15 1.85 11.43
CA ALA A 211 -10.50 1.37 11.72
C ALA A 211 -11.51 2.50 12.00
N LYS A 212 -11.02 3.69 12.38
CA LYS A 212 -11.86 4.89 12.58
C LYS A 212 -12.02 5.73 11.31
N SER A 213 -11.25 5.44 10.27
CA SER A 213 -11.26 6.16 8.98
C SER A 213 -12.48 5.79 8.16
N LYS A 214 -13.06 6.77 7.46
CA LYS A 214 -14.10 6.51 6.45
C LYS A 214 -13.51 5.94 5.15
N ASN A 215 -12.20 6.08 4.95
CA ASN A 215 -11.48 5.66 3.75
C ASN A 215 -10.70 4.35 3.96
N ALA A 216 -10.98 3.62 5.05
CA ALA A 216 -10.39 2.30 5.28
C ALA A 216 -11.32 1.44 6.14
N ASN A 217 -11.28 0.12 5.90
CA ASN A 217 -11.95 -0.86 6.76
C ASN A 217 -10.97 -1.95 7.18
N VAL A 218 -11.07 -2.35 8.43
CA VAL A 218 -10.43 -3.56 8.96
C VAL A 218 -11.47 -4.65 9.02
N PHE A 219 -11.41 -5.63 8.13
CA PHE A 219 -12.29 -6.78 8.15
C PHE A 219 -11.68 -7.90 8.99
N VAL A 220 -12.51 -8.57 9.77
CA VAL A 220 -12.13 -9.74 10.55
C VAL A 220 -12.98 -10.94 10.19
N LEU A 221 -12.37 -12.12 10.23
CA LEU A 221 -13.02 -13.39 9.96
C LEU A 221 -13.00 -14.22 11.23
N LYS A 222 -14.20 -14.58 11.70
CA LYS A 222 -14.44 -15.42 12.86
C LYS A 222 -14.97 -16.79 12.44
N TYR A 223 -14.50 -17.81 13.10
CA TYR A 223 -15.02 -19.18 13.01
C TYR A 223 -15.38 -19.65 14.41
N LYS A 224 -16.65 -19.98 14.65
CA LYS A 224 -17.17 -20.31 15.99
C LYS A 224 -16.69 -19.30 17.03
N ASP A 225 -16.92 -18.02 16.75
CA ASP A 225 -16.54 -16.83 17.55
C ASP A 225 -15.03 -16.60 17.75
N LYS A 226 -14.20 -17.49 17.20
CA LYS A 226 -12.74 -17.33 17.25
C LYS A 226 -12.23 -16.61 16.03
N LEU A 227 -11.49 -15.50 16.21
CA LEU A 227 -10.86 -14.77 15.13
C LEU A 227 -9.73 -15.61 14.50
N ILE A 228 -9.88 -15.93 13.21
CA ILE A 228 -8.95 -16.77 12.43
C ILE A 228 -8.26 -16.03 11.30
N GLY A 229 -8.70 -14.82 10.95
CA GLY A 229 -8.09 -14.00 9.89
C GLY A 229 -8.67 -12.62 9.81
N GLY A 230 -8.17 -11.83 8.87
CA GLY A 230 -8.67 -10.51 8.56
C GLY A 230 -7.91 -9.88 7.40
N CYS A 231 -8.42 -8.74 6.93
CA CYS A 231 -7.75 -7.89 5.96
C CYS A 231 -8.02 -6.41 6.22
N VAL A 232 -7.17 -5.56 5.66
CA VAL A 232 -7.38 -4.11 5.62
C VAL A 232 -7.58 -3.70 4.19
N CYS A 233 -8.69 -3.03 3.92
CA CYS A 233 -8.95 -2.36 2.66
C CYS A 233 -8.84 -0.85 2.85
N ALA A 234 -8.24 -0.18 1.89
CA ALA A 234 -8.24 1.28 1.78
C ALA A 234 -9.03 1.66 0.54
N TYR A 235 -9.67 2.82 0.59
CA TYR A 235 -10.50 3.33 -0.48
C TYR A 235 -9.96 4.67 -0.95
N SER A 236 -9.83 4.83 -2.25
CA SER A 236 -9.30 6.05 -2.84
C SER A 236 -9.94 6.26 -4.21
N GLU A 237 -10.51 7.42 -4.45
CA GLU A 237 -11.25 7.71 -5.67
C GLU A 237 -12.36 6.67 -5.90
N SER A 238 -12.37 6.02 -7.05
CA SER A 238 -13.30 4.94 -7.40
C SER A 238 -12.73 3.53 -7.16
N ASN A 239 -11.62 3.40 -6.43
CA ASN A 239 -10.92 2.13 -6.26
C ASN A 239 -10.92 1.67 -4.79
N ALA A 240 -11.09 0.36 -4.60
CA ALA A 240 -10.81 -0.33 -3.35
C ALA A 240 -9.46 -1.06 -3.46
N TYR A 241 -8.65 -1.00 -2.40
CA TYR A 241 -7.30 -1.58 -2.36
C TYR A 241 -7.18 -2.58 -1.24
N LEU A 242 -6.83 -3.82 -1.54
CA LEU A 242 -6.42 -4.78 -0.52
C LEU A 242 -5.01 -4.42 -0.04
N TRP A 243 -4.92 -3.88 1.17
CA TRP A 243 -3.65 -3.38 1.72
C TRP A 243 -2.93 -4.44 2.56
N PHE A 244 -3.65 -5.10 3.46
CA PHE A 244 -3.10 -6.17 4.29
C PHE A 244 -4.06 -7.36 4.31
N LEU A 245 -3.52 -8.56 4.32
CA LEU A 245 -4.26 -9.81 4.44
C LEU A 245 -3.47 -10.76 5.31
N ALA A 246 -4.08 -11.35 6.33
CA ALA A 246 -3.48 -12.38 7.15
C ALA A 246 -4.53 -13.33 7.73
N SER A 247 -4.19 -14.61 7.82
CA SER A 247 -5.03 -15.60 8.48
C SER A 247 -4.20 -16.72 9.12
N ARG A 248 -4.83 -17.49 9.97
CA ARG A 248 -4.29 -18.75 10.52
C ARG A 248 -4.44 -19.89 9.51
N ASN A 249 -4.06 -19.65 8.27
CA ASN A 249 -4.31 -20.54 7.13
C ASN A 249 -3.82 -21.97 7.36
N LYS A 250 -2.65 -22.17 7.98
CA LYS A 250 -2.11 -23.51 8.28
C LYS A 250 -3.04 -24.32 9.21
N ARG A 251 -3.63 -23.68 10.21
CA ARG A 251 -4.50 -24.33 11.19
C ARG A 251 -5.91 -24.57 10.69
N TYR A 252 -6.40 -23.71 9.81
CA TYR A 252 -7.78 -23.73 9.28
C TYR A 252 -7.78 -23.90 7.76
N MET A 253 -6.87 -24.74 7.24
CA MET A 253 -6.66 -24.92 5.80
C MET A 253 -7.92 -25.41 5.08
N HIS A 254 -8.72 -26.25 5.73
CA HIS A 254 -9.99 -26.79 5.22
C HIS A 254 -11.07 -25.70 5.01
N LEU A 255 -10.98 -24.57 5.74
CA LEU A 255 -11.92 -23.45 5.62
C LEU A 255 -11.50 -22.42 4.56
N HIS A 256 -10.30 -22.52 4.01
CA HIS A 256 -9.76 -21.58 3.03
C HIS A 256 -9.90 -20.09 3.41
N PRO A 257 -9.51 -19.64 4.63
CA PRO A 257 -9.85 -18.33 5.18
C PRO A 257 -9.40 -17.15 4.32
N ASN A 258 -8.27 -17.26 3.60
CA ASN A 258 -7.81 -16.19 2.70
C ASN A 258 -8.76 -16.00 1.50
N TYR A 259 -9.36 -17.09 0.97
CA TYR A 259 -10.32 -16.98 -0.13
C TYR A 259 -11.59 -16.28 0.32
N ILE A 260 -12.10 -16.65 1.50
CA ILE A 260 -13.31 -16.05 2.08
C ILE A 260 -13.07 -14.56 2.35
N MET A 261 -11.92 -14.19 2.95
CA MET A 261 -11.61 -12.80 3.26
C MET A 261 -11.53 -11.93 2.02
N VAL A 262 -10.78 -12.37 1.01
CA VAL A 262 -10.64 -11.60 -0.24
C VAL A 262 -11.99 -11.49 -0.95
N TRP A 263 -12.74 -12.59 -0.99
CA TRP A 263 -14.08 -12.59 -1.59
C TRP A 263 -14.99 -11.56 -0.92
N LYS A 264 -15.11 -11.60 0.40
CA LYS A 264 -15.95 -10.65 1.15
C LYS A 264 -15.49 -9.19 1.02
N ALA A 265 -14.19 -8.94 0.89
CA ALA A 265 -13.68 -7.62 0.62
C ALA A 265 -14.05 -7.12 -0.79
N ILE A 266 -14.02 -8.00 -1.79
CA ILE A 266 -14.44 -7.70 -3.17
C ILE A 266 -15.95 -7.46 -3.22
N ASP A 267 -16.72 -8.34 -2.62
CA ASP A 267 -18.19 -8.26 -2.51
C ASP A 267 -18.63 -6.94 -1.85
N TYR A 268 -17.99 -6.59 -0.73
CA TYR A 268 -18.22 -5.31 -0.07
C TYR A 268 -17.91 -4.11 -1.01
N ALA A 269 -16.76 -4.12 -1.67
CA ALA A 269 -16.38 -3.04 -2.57
C ALA A 269 -17.34 -2.90 -3.75
N TYR A 270 -17.82 -4.02 -4.30
CA TYR A 270 -18.82 -4.04 -5.36
C TYR A 270 -20.16 -3.42 -4.89
N ASN A 271 -20.65 -3.83 -3.73
CA ASN A 271 -21.90 -3.34 -3.15
C ASN A 271 -21.84 -1.85 -2.75
N GLN A 272 -20.63 -1.32 -2.48
CA GLN A 272 -20.39 0.11 -2.25
C GLN A 272 -20.20 0.92 -3.56
N GLY A 273 -20.26 0.28 -4.73
CA GLY A 273 -20.17 0.95 -6.02
C GLY A 273 -18.75 1.34 -6.46
N TYR A 274 -17.71 0.75 -5.88
CA TYR A 274 -16.34 0.97 -6.37
C TYR A 274 -16.16 0.37 -7.76
N ALA A 275 -15.46 1.07 -8.64
CA ALA A 275 -15.25 0.64 -10.01
C ALA A 275 -14.20 -0.48 -10.13
N HIS A 276 -13.22 -0.52 -9.24
CA HIS A 276 -12.12 -1.49 -9.27
C HIS A 276 -11.72 -1.96 -7.89
N PHE A 277 -11.31 -3.24 -7.82
CA PHE A 277 -10.60 -3.81 -6.68
C PHE A 277 -9.15 -4.11 -7.06
N ARG A 278 -8.21 -3.54 -6.34
CA ARG A 278 -6.77 -3.61 -6.64
C ARG A 278 -6.03 -4.37 -5.54
N PHE A 279 -5.12 -5.25 -5.95
CA PHE A 279 -4.20 -5.93 -5.05
C PHE A 279 -2.86 -5.19 -5.09
N LEU A 280 -2.54 -4.46 -4.02
CA LEU A 280 -1.31 -3.64 -3.94
C LEU A 280 -0.01 -4.45 -4.01
N ASP A 281 -0.06 -5.76 -3.80
CA ASP A 281 1.12 -6.61 -3.86
C ASP A 281 0.80 -7.98 -4.44
N ALA A 282 0.96 -8.12 -5.75
CA ALA A 282 0.91 -9.41 -6.43
C ALA A 282 2.28 -10.12 -6.50
N GLY A 283 3.34 -9.45 -6.02
CA GLY A 283 4.71 -9.95 -6.01
C GLY A 283 5.42 -9.88 -7.36
N LEU A 284 6.58 -10.54 -7.43
CA LEU A 284 7.35 -10.62 -8.67
C LEU A 284 6.60 -11.40 -9.76
N PRO A 285 6.76 -11.03 -11.05
CA PRO A 285 6.05 -11.65 -12.17
C PRO A 285 6.62 -13.03 -12.56
N THR A 286 7.02 -13.82 -11.58
CA THR A 286 7.54 -15.18 -11.81
C THR A 286 6.39 -16.16 -11.96
N PRO A 287 6.45 -17.10 -12.95
CA PRO A 287 5.39 -18.08 -13.17
C PRO A 287 5.03 -18.95 -11.96
N GLY A 288 6.02 -19.22 -11.11
CA GLY A 288 5.86 -20.03 -9.88
C GLY A 288 5.31 -19.30 -8.66
N ASN A 289 5.08 -17.98 -8.71
CA ASN A 289 4.67 -17.22 -7.53
C ASN A 289 3.28 -17.67 -7.00
N PRO A 290 3.21 -18.33 -5.82
CA PRO A 290 1.96 -18.88 -5.31
C PRO A 290 0.98 -17.78 -4.89
N HIS A 291 1.48 -16.64 -4.43
CA HIS A 291 0.64 -15.49 -4.06
C HIS A 291 -0.05 -14.89 -5.27
N ARG A 292 0.66 -14.75 -6.39
CA ARG A 292 0.08 -14.32 -7.66
C ARG A 292 -0.99 -15.30 -8.16
N LYS A 293 -0.70 -16.61 -8.13
CA LYS A 293 -1.69 -17.64 -8.49
C LYS A 293 -2.95 -17.57 -7.62
N PHE A 294 -2.78 -17.30 -6.33
CA PHE A 294 -3.90 -17.12 -5.42
C PHE A 294 -4.75 -15.90 -5.80
N ILE A 295 -4.14 -14.73 -6.03
CA ILE A 295 -4.86 -13.50 -6.37
C ILE A 295 -5.62 -13.63 -7.70
N LEU A 296 -5.02 -14.26 -8.70
CA LEU A 296 -5.65 -14.46 -10.02
C LEU A 296 -6.90 -15.32 -9.98
N ASN A 297 -7.12 -16.12 -8.93
CA ASN A 297 -8.37 -16.89 -8.78
C ASN A 297 -9.61 -15.99 -8.62
N PHE A 298 -9.44 -14.71 -8.29
CA PHE A 298 -10.52 -13.74 -8.20
C PHE A 298 -10.80 -13.01 -9.51
N GLY A 299 -10.17 -13.41 -10.63
CA GLY A 299 -10.50 -12.98 -11.98
C GLY A 299 -9.90 -11.65 -12.44
N GLY A 300 -9.00 -11.07 -11.68
CA GLY A 300 -8.33 -9.81 -12.04
C GLY A 300 -7.32 -9.98 -13.19
N LYS A 301 -7.06 -8.90 -13.90
CA LYS A 301 -6.04 -8.85 -14.96
C LYS A 301 -4.69 -8.41 -14.37
N PRO A 302 -3.59 -9.14 -14.67
CA PRO A 302 -2.26 -8.70 -14.27
C PRO A 302 -1.82 -7.51 -15.12
N ILE A 303 -1.33 -6.45 -14.47
CA ILE A 303 -0.77 -5.26 -15.10
C ILE A 303 0.69 -5.18 -14.75
N ALA A 304 1.56 -5.05 -15.76
CA ALA A 304 2.99 -4.87 -15.57
C ALA A 304 3.28 -3.47 -15.06
N LYS A 305 4.01 -3.39 -13.97
CA LYS A 305 4.43 -2.15 -13.30
C LYS A 305 5.92 -2.19 -13.01
N TYR A 306 6.47 -1.06 -12.62
CA TYR A 306 7.76 -0.98 -11.94
C TYR A 306 7.55 -0.65 -10.48
N ARG A 307 8.39 -1.27 -9.61
CA ARG A 307 8.69 -0.76 -8.27
C ARG A 307 10.08 -0.19 -8.28
N TRP A 308 10.23 0.98 -7.70
CA TRP A 308 11.49 1.68 -7.66
C TRP A 308 12.11 1.60 -6.28
N PHE A 309 13.38 1.25 -6.24
CA PHE A 309 14.12 1.08 -5.01
C PHE A 309 15.39 1.91 -5.01
N LYS A 310 15.78 2.36 -3.84
CA LYS A 310 17.08 2.99 -3.60
C LYS A 310 17.59 2.61 -2.23
N PHE A 311 18.79 2.07 -2.17
CA PHE A 311 19.50 1.81 -0.91
C PHE A 311 20.43 2.98 -0.57
N SER A 312 20.53 3.30 0.73
CA SER A 312 21.43 4.34 1.21
C SER A 312 22.89 3.91 1.22
N ILE A 313 23.15 2.61 1.27
CA ILE A 313 24.50 2.05 1.19
C ILE A 313 24.93 2.03 -0.28
N GLY A 314 25.87 2.91 -0.64
CA GLY A 314 26.19 3.21 -2.04
C GLY A 314 26.66 1.99 -2.86
N TRP A 315 27.51 1.11 -2.30
CA TRP A 315 27.97 -0.06 -3.03
C TRP A 315 26.85 -1.10 -3.27
N ILE A 316 25.96 -1.30 -2.26
CA ILE A 316 24.78 -2.17 -2.42
C ILE A 316 23.86 -1.60 -3.52
N ASN A 317 23.60 -0.30 -3.46
CA ASN A 317 22.75 0.35 -4.47
C ASN A 317 23.34 0.22 -5.88
N LYS A 318 24.66 0.42 -6.04
CA LYS A 318 25.34 0.25 -7.33
C LYS A 318 25.27 -1.18 -7.84
N LEU A 319 25.46 -2.18 -6.98
CA LEU A 319 25.35 -3.59 -7.32
C LEU A 319 23.95 -3.95 -7.81
N LEU A 320 22.92 -3.58 -7.03
CA LEU A 320 21.52 -3.84 -7.40
C LEU A 320 21.10 -3.07 -8.64
N PHE A 321 21.60 -1.84 -8.80
CA PHE A 321 21.39 -1.06 -10.00
C PHE A 321 21.93 -1.77 -11.26
N ARG A 322 23.07 -2.45 -11.20
CA ARG A 322 23.59 -3.27 -12.32
C ARG A 322 22.71 -4.49 -12.58
N ILE A 323 22.34 -5.23 -11.52
CA ILE A 323 21.55 -6.47 -11.65
C ILE A 323 20.16 -6.26 -12.24
N TYR A 324 19.50 -5.14 -11.92
CA TYR A 324 18.11 -4.90 -12.32
C TYR A 324 17.96 -3.95 -13.53
N ASN A 325 19.02 -3.42 -14.08
CA ASN A 325 18.95 -2.50 -15.22
C ASN A 325 19.77 -2.97 -16.44
N GLU A 326 20.27 -4.20 -16.37
CA GLU A 326 20.66 -4.99 -17.54
C GLU A 326 19.45 -5.84 -17.99
#